data_11407d96f7b6c06494ee9a76bcd20871
#
_entry.id   11407d96f7b6c06494ee9a76bcd20871
#
_cell.length_a   1.000
_cell.length_b   1.000
_cell.length_c   1.000
_cell.angle_alpha   90.00
_cell.angle_beta   90.00
_cell.angle_gamma   90.00
#
_symmetry.space_group_name_H-M   'P 1'
#
loop_
_entity.id
_entity.type
_entity.pdbx_description
1 polymer ?
#
loop_
_entity_poly.entity_id
_entity_poly.type
_entity_poly.pdbx_seq_one_letter_code
_entity_poly.pdbx_strand_id
1 'polypeptide(L)'
;MNLFKDKAVIIITCPKRLAPFLEQEVKELGFITEETFVTGVRIYGTINDCIKLNLNLRCASQVLYSLKKFEAENADAIYDNLVSYPWENILPNPGYFSITSNVNNPTINNSMFANLRVKDAIVDRLREKRGTRPSTGSALIGAVINLFWKNENAEIFIDTSGDSLGRHGYRKIPGQAPMLEALAAATIYATQWDKRSPFINPMCGSGTVAIEAAMIATNRRPGLFRTNYAFMHLQGYDESVYLQEDALLEKQIIDVPGFRIIATDYSAKAIENARKNAIAAGVAGLIDFAVCDFADTEIPQNVPGVFYVNPEYGERLGEVDKLEGTYSRIGDFMKQKCGGYFGYVFTGNLDLAKKIGLKAKRRIEFYTSTIDCRLLEYELYSGSRAAPKEIKEEQ
;
A
#
# COMPACT_ATOMS: atom_id res chain seq x y z
N MET A 1 13.21 -11.07 28.88
CA MET A 1 12.41 -10.76 27.69
C MET A 1 13.06 -11.45 26.51
N ASN A 2 12.32 -12.31 25.81
CA ASN A 2 12.76 -12.92 24.56
C ASN A 2 11.87 -12.37 23.44
N LEU A 3 12.35 -11.35 22.75
CA LEU A 3 11.59 -10.61 21.73
C LEU A 3 10.93 -11.52 20.67
N PHE A 4 11.60 -12.60 20.28
CA PHE A 4 11.12 -13.48 19.21
C PHE A 4 10.10 -14.53 19.69
N LYS A 5 9.95 -14.71 21.02
CA LYS A 5 9.02 -15.67 21.64
C LYS A 5 7.88 -14.99 22.41
N ASP A 6 8.15 -13.83 22.98
CA ASP A 6 7.17 -13.12 23.78
C ASP A 6 6.13 -12.48 22.86
N LYS A 7 4.85 -12.59 23.22
CA LYS A 7 3.77 -11.93 22.50
C LYS A 7 3.55 -10.53 23.03
N ALA A 8 3.36 -9.58 22.11
CA ALA A 8 2.97 -8.22 22.44
C ALA A 8 1.94 -7.70 21.44
N VAL A 9 1.47 -6.48 21.66
CA VAL A 9 0.65 -5.75 20.68
C VAL A 9 1.49 -5.48 19.44
N ILE A 10 0.93 -5.75 18.28
CA ILE A 10 1.48 -5.38 16.98
C ILE A 10 0.50 -4.39 16.34
N ILE A 11 0.99 -3.23 15.97
CA ILE A 11 0.27 -2.23 15.19
C ILE A 11 0.75 -2.30 13.75
N ILE A 12 -0.14 -2.65 12.85
CA ILE A 12 0.15 -2.65 11.42
C ILE A 12 -0.47 -1.37 10.84
N THR A 13 0.37 -0.44 10.40
CA THR A 13 -0.10 0.83 9.86
C THR A 13 -0.35 0.74 8.36
N CYS A 14 -1.23 1.60 7.84
CA CYS A 14 -1.49 1.75 6.42
C CYS A 14 -1.84 3.20 6.08
N PRO A 15 -1.80 3.59 4.80
CA PRO A 15 -2.37 4.86 4.35
C PRO A 15 -3.86 4.97 4.73
N LYS A 16 -4.32 6.20 4.92
CA LYS A 16 -5.71 6.49 5.28
C LYS A 16 -6.69 5.81 4.30
N ARG A 17 -7.74 5.16 4.84
CA ARG A 17 -8.79 4.41 4.12
C ARG A 17 -8.36 3.04 3.56
N LEU A 18 -7.13 2.59 3.78
CA LEU A 18 -6.71 1.24 3.39
C LEU A 18 -6.98 0.17 4.47
N ALA A 19 -7.31 0.58 5.70
CA ALA A 19 -7.47 -0.33 6.83
C ALA A 19 -8.44 -1.51 6.58
N PRO A 20 -9.59 -1.39 5.89
CA PRO A 20 -10.45 -2.54 5.63
C PRO A 20 -9.79 -3.62 4.76
N PHE A 21 -8.98 -3.22 3.77
CA PHE A 21 -8.24 -4.13 2.90
C PHE A 21 -7.06 -4.77 3.62
N LEU A 22 -6.36 -3.99 4.44
CA LEU A 22 -5.32 -4.48 5.32
C LEU A 22 -5.85 -5.50 6.32
N GLU A 23 -6.99 -5.24 6.95
CA GLU A 23 -7.64 -6.16 7.87
C GLU A 23 -7.97 -7.51 7.21
N GLN A 24 -8.46 -7.46 5.96
CA GLN A 24 -8.72 -8.66 5.18
C GLN A 24 -7.44 -9.45 4.94
N GLU A 25 -6.34 -8.81 4.51
CA GLU A 25 -5.04 -9.46 4.33
C GLU A 25 -4.51 -10.11 5.61
N VAL A 26 -4.63 -9.40 6.74
CA VAL A 26 -4.21 -9.89 8.07
C VAL A 26 -5.00 -11.14 8.47
N LYS A 27 -6.32 -11.16 8.23
CA LYS A 27 -7.18 -12.32 8.48
C LYS A 27 -6.87 -13.50 7.54
N GLU A 28 -6.61 -13.23 6.26
CA GLU A 28 -6.19 -14.25 5.28
C GLU A 28 -4.86 -14.92 5.66
N LEU A 29 -3.97 -14.20 6.35
CA LEU A 29 -2.73 -14.74 6.89
C LEU A 29 -2.92 -15.55 8.19
N GLY A 30 -4.15 -15.63 8.72
CA GLY A 30 -4.52 -16.40 9.89
C GLY A 30 -4.42 -15.66 11.22
N PHE A 31 -4.27 -14.33 11.20
CA PHE A 31 -4.26 -13.53 12.43
C PHE A 31 -5.66 -13.06 12.82
N ILE A 32 -5.86 -12.94 14.14
CA ILE A 32 -7.09 -12.35 14.71
C ILE A 32 -6.85 -10.86 14.91
N THR A 33 -7.70 -10.02 14.32
CA THR A 33 -7.68 -8.57 14.52
C THR A 33 -8.44 -8.21 15.79
N GLU A 34 -7.80 -7.46 16.69
CA GLU A 34 -8.44 -6.95 17.91
C GLU A 34 -9.18 -5.64 17.66
N GLU A 35 -8.59 -4.78 16.85
CA GLU A 35 -9.12 -3.45 16.54
C GLU A 35 -8.69 -3.03 15.15
N THR A 36 -9.61 -2.41 14.41
CA THR A 36 -9.36 -1.75 13.14
C THR A 36 -9.64 -0.26 13.28
N PHE A 37 -8.63 0.56 12.98
CA PHE A 37 -8.73 2.02 13.03
C PHE A 37 -8.41 2.63 11.66
N VAL A 38 -8.60 3.95 11.52
CA VAL A 38 -8.55 4.63 10.19
C VAL A 38 -7.24 4.38 9.41
N THR A 39 -6.13 4.17 10.10
CA THR A 39 -4.78 4.05 9.52
C THR A 39 -4.08 2.76 9.89
N GLY A 40 -4.81 1.72 10.24
CA GLY A 40 -4.18 0.44 10.56
C GLY A 40 -5.06 -0.54 11.32
N VAL A 41 -4.43 -1.62 11.73
CA VAL A 41 -5.05 -2.69 12.54
C VAL A 41 -4.15 -3.06 13.72
N ARG A 42 -4.77 -3.56 14.80
CA ARG A 42 -4.09 -4.10 15.98
C ARG A 42 -4.30 -5.60 16.06
N ILE A 43 -3.22 -6.31 16.32
CA ILE A 43 -3.21 -7.74 16.60
C ILE A 43 -2.29 -8.04 17.80
N TYR A 44 -2.27 -9.29 18.26
CA TYR A 44 -1.30 -9.83 19.21
C TYR A 44 -0.41 -10.88 18.55
N GLY A 45 0.91 -10.78 18.74
CA GLY A 45 1.85 -11.71 18.14
C GLY A 45 3.29 -11.51 18.59
N THR A 46 4.21 -12.25 17.98
CA THR A 46 5.65 -12.25 18.22
C THR A 46 6.39 -11.48 17.12
N ILE A 47 7.70 -11.26 17.27
CA ILE A 47 8.53 -10.72 16.16
C ILE A 47 8.56 -11.71 14.98
N ASN A 48 8.48 -13.02 15.21
CA ASN A 48 8.36 -13.98 14.10
C ASN A 48 7.07 -13.79 13.30
N ASP A 49 5.96 -13.45 13.97
CA ASP A 49 4.73 -13.07 13.26
C ASP A 49 4.90 -11.78 12.46
N CYS A 50 5.69 -10.83 12.97
CA CYS A 50 6.04 -9.62 12.22
C CYS A 50 6.82 -9.94 10.95
N ILE A 51 7.70 -10.96 10.94
CA ILE A 51 8.42 -11.41 9.72
C ILE A 51 7.40 -11.83 8.66
N LYS A 52 6.46 -12.72 9.01
CA LYS A 52 5.39 -13.15 8.10
C LYS A 52 4.56 -11.99 7.56
N LEU A 53 4.17 -11.04 8.43
CA LEU A 53 3.41 -9.86 8.04
C LEU A 53 4.19 -8.96 7.06
N ASN A 54 5.45 -8.66 7.36
CA ASN A 54 6.31 -7.83 6.51
C ASN A 54 6.48 -8.39 5.09
N LEU A 55 6.55 -9.70 4.95
CA LEU A 55 6.75 -10.37 3.66
C LEU A 55 5.47 -10.44 2.83
N ASN A 56 4.30 -10.51 3.46
CA ASN A 56 3.05 -10.85 2.78
C ASN A 56 2.10 -9.68 2.52
N LEU A 57 2.14 -8.62 3.34
CA LEU A 57 1.14 -7.54 3.26
C LEU A 57 1.40 -6.60 2.08
N ARG A 58 0.33 -6.27 1.35
CA ARG A 58 0.33 -5.31 0.23
C ARG A 58 -0.15 -3.93 0.66
N CYS A 59 -1.13 -3.88 1.56
CA CYS A 59 -1.78 -2.62 1.96
C CYS A 59 -1.12 -1.95 3.17
N ALA A 60 -0.07 -2.54 3.75
CA ALA A 60 0.63 -2.03 4.93
C ALA A 60 1.63 -0.92 4.60
N SER A 61 1.92 -0.08 5.60
CA SER A 61 3.05 0.85 5.61
C SER A 61 4.18 0.37 6.51
N GLN A 62 3.85 -0.08 7.72
CA GLN A 62 4.80 -0.54 8.74
C GLN A 62 4.15 -1.58 9.64
N VAL A 63 4.98 -2.47 10.20
CA VAL A 63 4.62 -3.45 11.23
C VAL A 63 5.39 -3.11 12.50
N LEU A 64 4.69 -2.60 13.51
CA LEU A 64 5.24 -2.05 14.74
C LEU A 64 4.97 -3.00 15.91
N TYR A 65 6.02 -3.53 16.53
CA TYR A 65 5.94 -4.40 17.71
C TYR A 65 6.11 -3.56 18.97
N SER A 66 5.11 -3.56 19.88
CA SER A 66 5.09 -2.74 21.09
C SER A 66 6.08 -3.23 22.12
N LEU A 67 6.89 -2.32 22.67
CA LEU A 67 7.85 -2.58 23.74
C LEU A 67 7.34 -2.10 25.08
N LYS A 68 6.87 -0.84 25.14
CA LYS A 68 6.45 -0.21 26.41
C LYS A 68 5.46 0.92 26.14
N LYS A 69 4.37 0.92 26.93
CA LYS A 69 3.48 2.07 27.09
C LYS A 69 3.83 2.82 28.35
N PHE A 70 3.77 4.14 28.32
CA PHE A 70 4.06 5.00 29.47
C PHE A 70 3.45 6.38 29.29
N GLU A 71 3.37 7.13 30.39
CA GLU A 71 2.96 8.53 30.37
C GLU A 71 4.19 9.45 30.30
N ALA A 72 4.09 10.50 29.49
CA ALA A 72 5.12 11.51 29.32
C ALA A 72 4.49 12.87 29.03
N GLU A 73 4.61 13.79 29.96
CA GLU A 73 4.11 15.16 29.79
C GLU A 73 4.99 16.00 28.85
N ASN A 74 6.29 15.69 28.82
CA ASN A 74 7.31 16.41 28.05
C ASN A 74 8.43 15.47 27.57
N ALA A 75 9.37 16.00 26.81
CA ALA A 75 10.45 15.23 26.22
C ALA A 75 11.45 14.66 27.24
N ASP A 76 11.62 15.28 28.40
CA ASP A 76 12.48 14.73 29.48
C ASP A 76 11.84 13.50 30.11
N ALA A 77 10.52 13.48 30.28
CA ALA A 77 9.80 12.30 30.72
C ALA A 77 9.93 11.12 29.73
N ILE A 78 10.07 11.37 28.41
CA ILE A 78 10.42 10.32 27.42
C ILE A 78 11.78 9.71 27.76
N TYR A 79 12.81 10.53 27.99
CA TYR A 79 14.15 10.05 28.36
C TYR A 79 14.12 9.23 29.64
N ASP A 80 13.51 9.74 30.72
CA ASP A 80 13.47 9.11 32.04
C ASP A 80 12.80 7.74 32.00
N ASN A 81 11.73 7.61 31.21
CA ASN A 81 11.03 6.33 31.01
C ASN A 81 11.83 5.29 30.22
N LEU A 82 12.76 5.72 29.36
CA LEU A 82 13.44 4.86 28.40
C LEU A 82 14.90 4.57 28.77
N VAL A 83 15.57 5.39 29.59
CA VAL A 83 16.98 5.21 29.94
C VAL A 83 17.23 3.93 30.75
N SER A 84 16.26 3.49 31.54
CA SER A 84 16.34 2.23 32.32
C SER A 84 15.87 0.99 31.56
N TYR A 85 15.30 1.16 30.34
CA TYR A 85 14.81 0.05 29.54
C TYR A 85 15.96 -0.82 29.02
N PRO A 86 15.83 -2.17 28.98
CA PRO A 86 16.95 -3.08 28.67
C PRO A 86 17.28 -3.15 27.17
N TRP A 87 17.74 -2.04 26.59
CA TRP A 87 18.08 -1.90 25.17
C TRP A 87 19.17 -2.87 24.71
N GLU A 88 20.02 -3.33 25.65
CA GLU A 88 21.03 -4.35 25.41
C GLU A 88 20.46 -5.70 24.96
N ASN A 89 19.19 -5.97 25.23
CA ASN A 89 18.50 -7.19 24.80
C ASN A 89 17.82 -7.03 23.42
N ILE A 90 17.80 -5.82 22.89
CA ILE A 90 17.11 -5.47 21.63
C ILE A 90 18.09 -5.15 20.51
N LEU A 91 19.11 -4.37 20.82
CA LEU A 91 20.06 -3.87 19.85
C LEU A 91 21.37 -4.67 19.94
N PRO A 92 21.94 -5.16 18.82
CA PRO A 92 23.20 -5.88 18.81
C PRO A 92 24.40 -4.98 19.11
N ASN A 93 25.56 -5.57 19.39
CA ASN A 93 26.83 -4.87 19.55
C ASN A 93 27.92 -5.52 18.69
N PRO A 94 28.53 -4.81 17.73
CA PRO A 94 28.20 -3.45 17.30
C PRO A 94 26.82 -3.38 16.62
N GLY A 95 26.17 -2.21 16.69
CA GLY A 95 24.85 -2.03 16.11
C GLY A 95 24.64 -0.61 15.55
N TYR A 96 23.69 -0.51 14.62
CA TYR A 96 23.20 0.76 14.09
C TYR A 96 21.68 0.82 14.29
N PHE A 97 21.18 1.96 14.73
CA PHE A 97 19.74 2.16 14.83
C PHE A 97 19.34 3.58 14.41
N SER A 98 18.09 3.71 14.00
CA SER A 98 17.42 4.98 13.70
C SER A 98 16.16 5.14 14.53
N ILE A 99 15.72 6.39 14.70
CA ILE A 99 14.49 6.74 15.40
C ILE A 99 13.53 7.37 14.40
N THR A 100 12.30 6.86 14.39
CA THR A 100 11.15 7.47 13.73
C THR A 100 10.11 7.84 14.76
N SER A 101 9.21 8.77 14.47
CA SER A 101 8.17 9.13 15.42
C SER A 101 6.92 9.71 14.78
N ASN A 102 5.81 9.56 15.50
CA ASN A 102 4.58 10.30 15.29
C ASN A 102 4.25 11.02 16.60
N VAL A 103 4.48 12.34 16.64
CA VAL A 103 4.35 13.16 17.84
C VAL A 103 3.27 14.20 17.65
N ASN A 104 2.31 14.21 18.59
CA ASN A 104 1.29 15.23 18.74
C ASN A 104 1.15 15.57 20.23
N ASN A 105 2.08 16.39 20.74
CA ASN A 105 2.12 16.83 22.14
C ASN A 105 2.31 18.36 22.18
N PRO A 106 1.56 19.09 22.99
CA PRO A 106 1.59 20.56 23.03
C PRO A 106 2.92 21.16 23.48
N THR A 107 3.77 20.39 24.15
CA THR A 107 5.10 20.85 24.61
C THR A 107 6.19 20.73 23.54
N ILE A 108 5.88 20.13 22.38
CA ILE A 108 6.83 19.85 21.31
C ILE A 108 6.40 20.57 20.03
N ASN A 109 7.25 21.45 19.53
CA ASN A 109 7.09 22.09 18.22
C ASN A 109 7.83 21.36 17.09
N ASN A 110 8.78 20.49 17.43
CA ASN A 110 9.58 19.73 16.50
C ASN A 110 9.77 18.27 16.98
N SER A 111 9.22 17.32 16.24
CA SER A 111 9.34 15.90 16.55
C SER A 111 10.78 15.39 16.58
N MET A 112 11.71 16.05 15.88
CA MET A 112 13.13 15.69 15.94
C MET A 112 13.72 15.82 17.35
N PHE A 113 13.19 16.71 18.19
CA PHE A 113 13.63 16.83 19.58
C PHE A 113 13.22 15.61 20.41
N ALA A 114 12.00 15.11 20.20
CA ALA A 114 11.56 13.85 20.83
C ALA A 114 12.43 12.66 20.37
N ASN A 115 12.76 12.59 19.08
CA ASN A 115 13.67 11.56 18.55
C ASN A 115 15.05 11.63 19.19
N LEU A 116 15.56 12.83 19.43
CA LEU A 116 16.84 13.03 20.12
C LEU A 116 16.80 12.47 21.54
N ARG A 117 15.73 12.75 22.30
CA ARG A 117 15.57 12.24 23.68
C ARG A 117 15.48 10.72 23.75
N VAL A 118 14.74 10.08 22.81
CA VAL A 118 14.72 8.61 22.66
C VAL A 118 16.12 8.08 22.37
N LYS A 119 16.82 8.69 21.40
CA LYS A 119 18.19 8.30 21.04
C LYS A 119 19.14 8.42 22.24
N ASP A 120 19.10 9.52 22.98
CA ASP A 120 19.98 9.77 24.11
C ASP A 120 19.76 8.72 25.22
N ALA A 121 18.49 8.40 25.55
CA ALA A 121 18.17 7.36 26.53
C ALA A 121 18.74 5.97 26.11
N ILE A 122 18.62 5.60 24.84
CA ILE A 122 19.16 4.34 24.31
C ILE A 122 20.68 4.32 24.38
N VAL A 123 21.32 5.39 23.94
CA VAL A 123 22.80 5.51 23.90
C VAL A 123 23.39 5.49 25.31
N ASP A 124 22.80 6.21 26.25
CA ASP A 124 23.29 6.29 27.62
C ASP A 124 23.15 4.94 28.32
N ARG A 125 22.02 4.24 28.14
CA ARG A 125 21.83 2.85 28.64
C ARG A 125 22.87 1.90 28.08
N LEU A 126 23.09 1.90 26.77
CA LEU A 126 24.03 0.98 26.13
C LEU A 126 25.48 1.29 26.52
N ARG A 127 25.82 2.58 26.68
CA ARG A 127 27.14 3.00 27.20
C ARG A 127 27.34 2.51 28.65
N GLU A 128 26.34 2.66 29.50
CA GLU A 128 26.40 2.16 30.91
C GLU A 128 26.61 0.64 30.93
N LYS A 129 25.83 -0.13 30.12
CA LYS A 129 25.86 -1.61 30.20
C LYS A 129 26.99 -2.26 29.43
N ARG A 130 27.45 -1.66 28.35
CA ARG A 130 28.41 -2.25 27.40
C ARG A 130 29.70 -1.46 27.21
N GLY A 131 29.78 -0.26 27.77
CA GLY A 131 30.93 0.63 27.59
C GLY A 131 31.07 1.20 26.17
N THR A 132 30.17 0.87 25.24
CA THR A 132 30.25 1.25 23.84
C THR A 132 29.02 2.06 23.40
N ARG A 133 29.23 2.96 22.45
CA ARG A 133 28.17 3.75 21.84
C ARG A 133 27.77 3.11 20.49
N PRO A 134 26.51 2.78 20.25
CA PRO A 134 26.05 2.33 18.94
C PRO A 134 26.09 3.45 17.93
N SER A 135 26.20 3.12 16.64
CA SER A 135 26.03 4.06 15.53
C SER A 135 24.55 4.42 15.36
N THR A 136 24.29 5.68 15.01
CA THR A 136 22.91 6.18 14.82
C THR A 136 22.84 7.12 13.63
N GLY A 137 21.69 7.17 12.96
CA GLY A 137 21.45 8.07 11.84
C GLY A 137 20.00 8.05 11.37
N SER A 138 19.71 8.73 10.27
CA SER A 138 18.37 8.80 9.66
C SER A 138 18.10 7.71 8.63
N ALA A 139 19.12 7.00 8.16
CA ALA A 139 18.97 5.93 7.19
C ALA A 139 18.35 4.70 7.86
N LEU A 140 17.32 4.10 7.26
CA LEU A 140 16.58 2.95 7.80
C LEU A 140 17.26 1.61 7.39
N ILE A 141 18.59 1.53 7.55
CA ILE A 141 19.41 0.38 7.13
C ILE A 141 19.69 -0.63 8.24
N GLY A 142 19.32 -0.32 9.48
CA GLY A 142 19.51 -1.13 10.67
C GLY A 142 18.23 -1.30 11.48
N ALA A 143 18.35 -1.47 12.79
CA ALA A 143 17.19 -1.49 13.66
C ALA A 143 16.48 -0.13 13.67
N VAL A 144 15.16 -0.14 13.73
CA VAL A 144 14.36 1.08 13.78
C VAL A 144 13.47 1.07 15.01
N ILE A 145 13.60 2.12 15.81
CA ILE A 145 12.76 2.35 17.00
C ILE A 145 11.75 3.45 16.65
N ASN A 146 10.49 3.20 16.91
CA ASN A 146 9.41 4.13 16.62
C ASN A 146 8.76 4.63 17.90
N LEU A 147 8.62 5.95 18.05
CA LEU A 147 7.89 6.60 19.13
C LEU A 147 6.54 7.09 18.63
N PHE A 148 5.46 6.58 19.21
CA PHE A 148 4.15 7.19 19.12
C PHE A 148 3.88 7.98 20.40
N TRP A 149 3.59 9.29 20.28
CA TRP A 149 3.35 10.14 21.44
C TRP A 149 2.24 11.15 21.16
N LYS A 150 1.10 10.93 21.84
CA LYS A 150 -0.07 11.80 21.70
C LYS A 150 -0.52 12.29 23.07
N ASN A 151 -0.52 13.62 23.27
CA ASN A 151 -0.75 14.25 24.56
C ASN A 151 0.24 13.65 25.60
N GLU A 152 -0.24 13.08 26.69
CA GLU A 152 0.56 12.42 27.74
C GLU A 152 0.84 10.94 27.47
N ASN A 153 0.15 10.33 26.49
CA ASN A 153 0.28 8.92 26.21
C ASN A 153 1.41 8.66 25.21
N ALA A 154 2.42 7.92 25.62
CA ALA A 154 3.53 7.51 24.80
C ALA A 154 3.63 5.99 24.71
N GLU A 155 4.04 5.51 23.54
CA GLU A 155 4.33 4.10 23.30
C GLU A 155 5.57 3.99 22.43
N ILE A 156 6.51 3.12 22.83
CA ILE A 156 7.72 2.83 22.08
C ILE A 156 7.60 1.47 21.42
N PHE A 157 7.98 1.39 20.16
CA PHE A 157 7.89 0.21 19.32
C PHE A 157 9.24 -0.13 18.68
N ILE A 158 9.39 -1.38 18.31
CA ILE A 158 10.28 -1.78 17.23
C ILE A 158 9.47 -1.62 15.93
N ASP A 159 9.94 -0.80 15.00
CA ASP A 159 9.49 -0.86 13.61
C ASP A 159 10.23 -2.02 12.94
N THR A 160 9.52 -3.10 12.70
CA THR A 160 10.11 -4.32 12.14
C THR A 160 10.31 -4.22 10.63
N SER A 161 9.71 -3.23 9.99
CA SER A 161 9.77 -3.01 8.54
C SER A 161 11.01 -2.22 8.10
N GLY A 162 11.30 -1.11 8.76
CA GLY A 162 12.30 -0.13 8.32
C GLY A 162 11.74 0.77 7.22
N ASP A 163 12.18 0.60 5.98
CA ASP A 163 11.57 1.31 4.85
C ASP A 163 10.09 0.94 4.71
N SER A 164 9.26 1.90 4.27
CA SER A 164 7.81 1.67 4.14
C SER A 164 7.47 0.50 3.23
N LEU A 165 6.59 -0.40 3.71
CA LEU A 165 6.06 -1.53 2.95
C LEU A 165 5.14 -1.08 1.81
N GLY A 166 4.60 0.13 1.87
CA GLY A 166 3.71 0.66 0.83
C GLY A 166 4.35 0.76 -0.55
N ARG A 167 5.69 0.73 -0.61
CA ARG A 167 6.48 0.55 -1.83
C ARG A 167 6.89 -0.91 -1.94
N HIS A 168 6.36 -1.61 -2.93
CA HIS A 168 6.56 -3.06 -3.07
C HIS A 168 7.93 -3.47 -3.64
N GLY A 169 8.76 -2.52 -4.08
CA GLY A 169 10.16 -2.76 -4.44
C GLY A 169 10.43 -3.13 -5.90
N TYR A 170 9.44 -3.57 -6.66
CA TYR A 170 9.62 -3.93 -8.08
C TYR A 170 9.76 -2.70 -9.01
N ARG A 171 9.24 -1.51 -8.62
CA ARG A 171 9.29 -0.31 -9.45
C ARG A 171 10.72 0.23 -9.55
N LYS A 172 11.36 -0.02 -10.68
CA LYS A 172 12.70 0.49 -10.97
C LYS A 172 12.67 1.86 -11.63
N ILE A 173 11.61 2.16 -12.40
CA ILE A 173 11.44 3.41 -13.13
C ILE A 173 10.08 4.00 -12.78
N PRO A 174 10.00 5.04 -11.93
CA PRO A 174 8.75 5.73 -11.63
C PRO A 174 8.29 6.54 -12.86
N GLY A 175 6.98 6.69 -13.01
CA GLY A 175 6.38 7.67 -13.90
C GLY A 175 6.42 9.08 -13.29
N GLN A 176 5.74 10.04 -13.92
CA GLN A 176 5.72 11.44 -13.48
C GLN A 176 5.00 11.61 -12.13
N ALA A 177 3.89 10.87 -11.89
CA ALA A 177 3.14 10.84 -10.63
C ALA A 177 2.54 9.42 -10.42
N PRO A 178 3.38 8.42 -10.10
CA PRO A 178 2.90 7.05 -10.02
C PRO A 178 2.06 6.86 -8.77
N MET A 179 0.94 6.13 -8.90
CA MET A 179 0.16 5.67 -7.76
C MET A 179 1.05 4.83 -6.83
N LEU A 180 0.89 4.98 -5.50
CA LEU A 180 1.57 4.13 -4.52
C LEU A 180 1.11 2.68 -4.71
N GLU A 181 2.02 1.72 -4.64
CA GLU A 181 1.72 0.30 -4.89
C GLU A 181 0.68 -0.25 -3.92
N ALA A 182 0.79 0.07 -2.63
CA ALA A 182 -0.20 -0.31 -1.62
C ALA A 182 -1.59 0.26 -1.92
N LEU A 183 -1.68 1.50 -2.44
CA LEU A 183 -2.94 2.09 -2.85
C LEU A 183 -3.50 1.38 -4.08
N ALA A 184 -2.67 1.06 -5.07
CA ALA A 184 -3.10 0.33 -6.25
C ALA A 184 -3.66 -1.05 -5.87
N ALA A 185 -2.96 -1.80 -5.01
CA ALA A 185 -3.43 -3.09 -4.50
C ALA A 185 -4.79 -2.96 -3.79
N ALA A 186 -4.93 -1.98 -2.89
CA ALA A 186 -6.19 -1.73 -2.18
C ALA A 186 -7.35 -1.36 -3.11
N THR A 187 -7.09 -0.54 -4.15
CA THR A 187 -8.13 -0.21 -5.13
C THR A 187 -8.56 -1.40 -5.97
N ILE A 188 -7.65 -2.32 -6.29
CA ILE A 188 -7.97 -3.58 -6.97
C ILE A 188 -8.81 -4.48 -6.06
N TYR A 189 -8.46 -4.63 -4.78
CA TYR A 189 -9.27 -5.37 -3.80
C TYR A 189 -10.68 -4.77 -3.63
N ALA A 190 -10.85 -3.48 -3.83
CA ALA A 190 -12.16 -2.83 -3.78
C ALA A 190 -13.05 -3.13 -5.00
N THR A 191 -12.49 -3.68 -6.08
CA THR A 191 -13.23 -4.01 -7.29
C THR A 191 -14.01 -5.34 -7.13
N GLN A 192 -14.93 -5.61 -8.09
CA GLN A 192 -15.63 -6.89 -8.24
C GLN A 192 -14.82 -7.91 -9.06
N TRP A 193 -13.52 -7.69 -9.21
CA TRP A 193 -12.68 -8.57 -10.01
C TRP A 193 -12.44 -9.92 -9.33
N ASP A 194 -12.67 -10.99 -10.06
CA ASP A 194 -12.52 -12.38 -9.60
C ASP A 194 -11.06 -12.90 -9.67
N LYS A 195 -10.12 -12.05 -10.08
CA LYS A 195 -8.69 -12.33 -10.28
C LYS A 195 -8.40 -13.32 -11.43
N ARG A 196 -9.38 -13.60 -12.29
CA ARG A 196 -9.29 -14.55 -13.42
C ARG A 196 -9.84 -14.01 -14.72
N SER A 197 -10.91 -13.21 -14.65
CA SER A 197 -11.47 -12.52 -15.81
C SER A 197 -10.52 -11.45 -16.35
N PRO A 198 -10.67 -11.01 -17.61
CA PRO A 198 -9.82 -9.96 -18.18
C PRO A 198 -9.78 -8.70 -17.32
N PHE A 199 -8.58 -8.13 -17.16
CA PHE A 199 -8.39 -6.86 -16.47
C PHE A 199 -7.78 -5.85 -17.44
N ILE A 200 -8.55 -4.81 -17.76
CA ILE A 200 -8.19 -3.83 -18.78
C ILE A 200 -7.80 -2.52 -18.11
N ASN A 201 -6.58 -2.09 -18.31
CA ASN A 201 -6.01 -0.89 -17.70
C ASN A 201 -5.46 0.08 -18.76
N PRO A 202 -6.31 0.83 -19.44
CA PRO A 202 -5.84 1.91 -20.30
C PRO A 202 -5.34 3.09 -19.47
N MET A 203 -4.55 3.97 -20.11
CA MET A 203 -3.85 5.08 -19.45
C MET A 203 -2.99 4.58 -18.28
N CYS A 204 -2.27 3.45 -18.52
CA CYS A 204 -1.61 2.69 -17.46
C CYS A 204 -0.36 3.38 -16.88
N GLY A 205 0.16 4.42 -17.54
CA GLY A 205 1.36 5.12 -17.12
C GLY A 205 2.56 4.17 -16.97
N SER A 206 3.19 4.15 -15.80
CA SER A 206 4.30 3.23 -15.49
C SER A 206 3.85 1.79 -15.14
N GLY A 207 2.56 1.46 -15.33
CA GLY A 207 2.01 0.11 -15.23
C GLY A 207 1.62 -0.33 -13.82
N THR A 208 1.59 0.55 -12.81
CA THR A 208 1.39 0.15 -11.41
C THR A 208 0.15 -0.70 -11.20
N VAL A 209 -1.02 -0.27 -11.68
CA VAL A 209 -2.29 -1.00 -11.49
C VAL A 209 -2.27 -2.34 -12.20
N ALA A 210 -1.80 -2.39 -13.44
CA ALA A 210 -1.69 -3.65 -14.21
C ALA A 210 -0.73 -4.64 -13.54
N ILE A 211 0.42 -4.17 -13.04
CA ILE A 211 1.41 -5.02 -12.35
C ILE A 211 0.84 -5.54 -11.04
N GLU A 212 0.21 -4.69 -10.21
CA GLU A 212 -0.42 -5.12 -8.96
C GLU A 212 -1.56 -6.13 -9.22
N ALA A 213 -2.35 -5.94 -10.27
CA ALA A 213 -3.36 -6.91 -10.67
C ALA A 213 -2.73 -8.26 -11.03
N ALA A 214 -1.64 -8.28 -11.82
CA ALA A 214 -0.92 -9.50 -12.16
C ALA A 214 -0.32 -10.18 -10.92
N MET A 215 0.28 -9.41 -10.00
CA MET A 215 0.82 -9.93 -8.74
C MET A 215 -0.27 -10.51 -7.84
N ILE A 216 -1.45 -9.87 -7.76
CA ILE A 216 -2.60 -10.36 -6.99
C ILE A 216 -3.14 -11.64 -7.62
N ALA A 217 -3.31 -11.70 -8.94
CA ALA A 217 -3.79 -12.88 -9.64
C ALA A 217 -2.88 -14.10 -9.44
N THR A 218 -1.57 -13.88 -9.48
CA THR A 218 -0.54 -14.94 -9.33
C THR A 218 -0.12 -15.19 -7.88
N ASN A 219 -0.71 -14.51 -6.93
CA ASN A 219 -0.31 -14.53 -5.51
C ASN A 219 1.17 -14.17 -5.26
N ARG A 220 1.82 -13.40 -6.14
CA ARG A 220 3.18 -12.88 -5.91
C ARG A 220 3.14 -11.82 -4.83
N ARG A 221 3.84 -12.03 -3.73
CA ARG A 221 3.84 -11.13 -2.57
C ARG A 221 4.97 -10.09 -2.66
N PRO A 222 4.79 -8.89 -2.04
CA PRO A 222 5.82 -7.83 -2.08
C PRO A 222 7.16 -8.24 -1.48
N GLY A 223 7.18 -9.16 -0.51
CA GLY A 223 8.39 -9.68 0.11
C GLY A 223 9.43 -10.23 -0.87
N LEU A 224 8.98 -10.73 -2.04
CA LEU A 224 9.87 -11.23 -3.11
C LEU A 224 10.83 -10.17 -3.70
N PHE A 225 10.58 -8.88 -3.46
CA PHE A 225 11.34 -7.77 -4.08
C PHE A 225 12.16 -6.98 -3.07
N ARG A 226 12.23 -7.45 -1.82
CA ARG A 226 12.86 -6.72 -0.74
C ARG A 226 13.83 -7.61 0.03
N THR A 227 15.04 -7.13 0.27
CA THR A 227 16.13 -7.89 0.87
C THR A 227 16.58 -7.36 2.24
N ASN A 228 16.05 -6.22 2.69
CA ASN A 228 16.39 -5.65 3.99
C ASN A 228 15.14 -5.24 4.76
N TYR A 229 15.06 -5.68 6.00
CA TYR A 229 14.02 -5.33 6.95
C TYR A 229 14.65 -4.98 8.30
N ALA A 230 14.05 -4.09 9.07
CA ALA A 230 14.61 -3.69 10.36
C ALA A 230 14.64 -4.83 11.39
N PHE A 231 13.75 -5.82 11.30
CA PHE A 231 13.79 -7.00 12.17
C PHE A 231 15.08 -7.83 12.03
N MET A 232 15.75 -7.79 10.88
CA MET A 232 17.02 -8.50 10.64
C MET A 232 18.17 -7.97 11.49
N HIS A 233 18.02 -6.75 12.01
CA HIS A 233 19.05 -6.04 12.77
C HIS A 233 18.78 -6.03 14.29
N LEU A 234 17.93 -6.93 14.77
CA LEU A 234 17.62 -7.07 16.18
C LEU A 234 18.50 -8.14 16.85
N GLN A 235 18.78 -7.93 18.13
CA GLN A 235 19.49 -8.94 18.94
C GLN A 235 18.67 -10.23 19.01
N GLY A 236 19.28 -11.35 18.64
CA GLY A 236 18.62 -12.66 18.64
C GLY A 236 17.82 -12.99 17.37
N TYR A 237 17.99 -12.21 16.30
CA TYR A 237 17.43 -12.54 14.99
C TYR A 237 17.96 -13.90 14.50
N ASP A 238 17.04 -14.75 14.06
CA ASP A 238 17.34 -16.06 13.45
C ASP A 238 16.95 -16.01 11.98
N GLU A 239 17.97 -16.00 11.13
CA GLU A 239 17.81 -15.96 9.66
C GLU A 239 17.01 -17.14 9.14
N SER A 240 17.06 -18.28 9.82
CA SER A 240 16.35 -19.50 9.37
C SER A 240 14.82 -19.29 9.32
N VAL A 241 14.27 -18.48 10.22
CA VAL A 241 12.83 -18.14 10.24
C VAL A 241 12.47 -17.30 9.02
N TYR A 242 13.29 -16.30 8.70
CA TYR A 242 13.09 -15.47 7.52
C TYR A 242 13.18 -16.33 6.24
N LEU A 243 14.21 -17.16 6.11
CA LEU A 243 14.42 -18.01 4.92
C LEU A 243 13.27 -19.00 4.73
N GLN A 244 12.68 -19.53 5.81
CA GLN A 244 11.50 -20.40 5.71
C GLN A 244 10.28 -19.63 5.18
N GLU A 245 9.99 -18.44 5.70
CA GLU A 245 8.88 -17.61 5.23
C GLU A 245 9.11 -17.14 3.78
N ASP A 246 10.33 -16.72 3.43
CA ASP A 246 10.71 -16.31 2.08
C ASP A 246 10.52 -17.43 1.06
N ALA A 247 10.97 -18.64 1.37
CA ALA A 247 10.78 -19.82 0.53
C ALA A 247 9.29 -20.18 0.35
N LEU A 248 8.43 -19.86 1.31
CA LEU A 248 6.97 -20.04 1.17
C LEU A 248 6.37 -19.06 0.17
N LEU A 249 6.90 -17.85 0.05
CA LEU A 249 6.39 -16.87 -0.92
C LEU A 249 6.49 -17.37 -2.36
N GLU A 250 7.62 -17.98 -2.72
CA GLU A 250 7.82 -18.56 -4.07
C GLU A 250 6.90 -19.76 -4.31
N LYS A 251 6.75 -20.63 -3.31
CA LYS A 251 5.88 -21.83 -3.40
C LYS A 251 4.40 -21.50 -3.52
N GLN A 252 3.99 -20.34 -3.02
CA GLN A 252 2.60 -19.86 -3.06
C GLN A 252 2.25 -19.17 -4.37
N ILE A 253 3.20 -18.93 -5.27
CA ILE A 253 2.93 -18.39 -6.59
C ILE A 253 2.09 -19.42 -7.36
N ILE A 254 0.97 -18.96 -7.92
CA ILE A 254 0.08 -19.77 -8.74
C ILE A 254 0.22 -19.40 -10.21
N ASP A 255 0.18 -20.41 -11.06
CA ASP A 255 0.04 -20.21 -12.50
C ASP A 255 -1.44 -19.94 -12.86
N VAL A 256 -1.65 -19.03 -13.79
CA VAL A 256 -3.01 -18.57 -14.20
C VAL A 256 -3.12 -18.67 -15.72
N PRO A 257 -3.21 -19.87 -16.28
CA PRO A 257 -3.25 -20.10 -17.72
C PRO A 257 -4.49 -19.41 -18.32
N GLY A 258 -4.30 -18.78 -19.50
CA GLY A 258 -5.35 -18.06 -20.20
C GLY A 258 -5.76 -16.71 -19.60
N PHE A 259 -5.15 -16.32 -18.49
CA PHE A 259 -5.35 -15.01 -17.87
C PHE A 259 -4.60 -13.93 -18.66
N ARG A 260 -5.28 -12.81 -18.90
CA ARG A 260 -4.68 -11.66 -19.61
C ARG A 260 -5.04 -10.35 -18.93
N ILE A 261 -4.02 -9.52 -18.78
CA ILE A 261 -4.17 -8.10 -18.47
C ILE A 261 -3.84 -7.31 -19.75
N ILE A 262 -4.66 -6.37 -20.14
CA ILE A 262 -4.38 -5.46 -21.25
C ILE A 262 -4.06 -4.09 -20.65
N ALA A 263 -2.86 -3.59 -20.90
CA ALA A 263 -2.38 -2.31 -20.39
C ALA A 263 -1.96 -1.42 -21.55
N THR A 264 -2.62 -0.27 -21.73
CA THR A 264 -2.32 0.64 -22.81
C THR A 264 -2.04 2.05 -22.33
N ASP A 265 -1.25 2.78 -23.09
CA ASP A 265 -0.99 4.21 -22.89
C ASP A 265 -0.63 4.85 -24.23
N TYR A 266 -0.99 6.11 -24.43
CA TYR A 266 -0.62 6.83 -25.65
C TYR A 266 0.88 7.14 -25.71
N SER A 267 1.57 7.13 -24.57
CA SER A 267 3.00 7.40 -24.45
C SER A 267 3.83 6.13 -24.60
N ALA A 268 4.58 6.04 -25.69
CA ALA A 268 5.53 4.93 -25.91
C ALA A 268 6.55 4.82 -24.75
N LYS A 269 6.95 5.96 -24.18
CA LYS A 269 7.86 5.98 -23.02
C LYS A 269 7.21 5.40 -21.75
N ALA A 270 5.94 5.66 -21.52
CA ALA A 270 5.19 5.09 -20.41
C ALA A 270 5.12 3.55 -20.55
N ILE A 271 4.80 3.05 -21.72
CA ILE A 271 4.75 1.60 -22.02
C ILE A 271 6.13 0.94 -21.87
N GLU A 272 7.20 1.59 -22.33
CA GLU A 272 8.57 1.08 -22.11
C GLU A 272 8.88 0.95 -20.62
N ASN A 273 8.56 1.97 -19.81
CA ASN A 273 8.76 1.95 -18.36
C ASN A 273 7.88 0.88 -17.70
N ALA A 274 6.61 0.75 -18.10
CA ALA A 274 5.69 -0.27 -17.59
C ALA A 274 6.21 -1.69 -17.84
N ARG A 275 6.74 -1.97 -19.07
CA ARG A 275 7.36 -3.27 -19.38
C ARG A 275 8.57 -3.56 -18.48
N LYS A 276 9.46 -2.59 -18.26
CA LYS A 276 10.63 -2.76 -17.38
C LYS A 276 10.22 -3.04 -15.94
N ASN A 277 9.22 -2.34 -15.43
CA ASN A 277 8.69 -2.59 -14.10
C ASN A 277 8.00 -3.96 -14.00
N ALA A 278 7.25 -4.38 -15.01
CA ALA A 278 6.60 -5.70 -15.06
C ALA A 278 7.62 -6.85 -15.13
N ILE A 279 8.73 -6.67 -15.86
CA ILE A 279 9.86 -7.62 -15.85
C ILE A 279 10.44 -7.73 -14.45
N ALA A 280 10.70 -6.60 -13.78
CA ALA A 280 11.22 -6.59 -12.42
C ALA A 280 10.25 -7.25 -11.40
N ALA A 281 8.95 -7.14 -11.63
CA ALA A 281 7.91 -7.81 -10.84
C ALA A 281 7.71 -9.30 -11.21
N GLY A 282 8.35 -9.79 -12.29
CA GLY A 282 8.20 -11.17 -12.77
C GLY A 282 6.82 -11.49 -13.34
N VAL A 283 6.09 -10.49 -13.86
CA VAL A 283 4.71 -10.64 -14.38
C VAL A 283 4.54 -10.13 -15.83
N ALA A 284 5.65 -9.80 -16.51
CA ALA A 284 5.60 -9.24 -17.87
C ALA A 284 4.89 -10.15 -18.87
N GLY A 285 4.98 -11.47 -18.73
CA GLY A 285 4.31 -12.45 -19.59
C GLY A 285 2.79 -12.52 -19.43
N LEU A 286 2.23 -11.86 -18.42
CA LEU A 286 0.79 -11.84 -18.13
C LEU A 286 0.12 -10.55 -18.61
N ILE A 287 0.90 -9.58 -19.12
CA ILE A 287 0.41 -8.24 -19.45
C ILE A 287 0.70 -7.95 -20.92
N ASP A 288 -0.36 -7.73 -21.68
CA ASP A 288 -0.29 -7.27 -23.05
C ASP A 288 -0.21 -5.74 -23.08
N PHE A 289 0.97 -5.24 -23.42
CA PHE A 289 1.21 -3.80 -23.48
C PHE A 289 1.07 -3.29 -24.91
N ALA A 290 0.31 -2.21 -25.12
CA ALA A 290 0.21 -1.53 -26.40
C ALA A 290 0.32 -0.01 -26.26
N VAL A 291 0.86 0.62 -27.29
CA VAL A 291 0.89 2.09 -27.43
C VAL A 291 -0.28 2.49 -28.29
N CYS A 292 -1.31 3.06 -27.68
CA CYS A 292 -2.49 3.58 -28.39
C CYS A 292 -3.25 4.60 -27.53
N ASP A 293 -4.17 5.34 -28.14
CA ASP A 293 -5.19 6.08 -27.39
C ASP A 293 -6.07 5.07 -26.64
N PHE A 294 -6.52 5.44 -25.44
CA PHE A 294 -7.34 4.54 -24.62
C PHE A 294 -8.63 4.08 -25.34
N ALA A 295 -9.16 4.90 -26.26
CA ALA A 295 -10.35 4.58 -27.04
C ALA A 295 -10.10 3.46 -28.09
N ASP A 296 -8.84 3.16 -28.39
CA ASP A 296 -8.43 2.08 -29.29
C ASP A 296 -8.01 0.82 -28.53
N THR A 297 -8.13 0.82 -27.20
CA THR A 297 -7.81 -0.35 -26.38
C THR A 297 -8.74 -1.50 -26.71
N GLU A 298 -8.16 -2.67 -26.99
CA GLU A 298 -8.90 -3.90 -27.25
C GLU A 298 -9.68 -4.35 -26.01
N ILE A 299 -10.98 -4.62 -26.16
CA ILE A 299 -11.84 -5.17 -25.11
C ILE A 299 -12.27 -6.58 -25.50
N PRO A 300 -11.84 -7.64 -24.80
CA PRO A 300 -12.36 -9.00 -25.02
C PRO A 300 -13.87 -9.06 -24.86
N GLN A 301 -14.58 -9.54 -25.89
CA GLN A 301 -16.05 -9.53 -25.92
C GLN A 301 -16.68 -10.82 -25.36
N ASN A 302 -15.91 -11.91 -25.32
CA ASN A 302 -16.45 -13.23 -24.97
C ASN A 302 -16.55 -13.50 -23.47
N VAL A 303 -15.80 -12.75 -22.67
CA VAL A 303 -15.73 -12.92 -21.21
C VAL A 303 -15.75 -11.54 -20.56
N PRO A 304 -16.78 -11.19 -19.81
CA PRO A 304 -16.81 -9.95 -19.04
C PRO A 304 -15.67 -9.89 -18.03
N GLY A 305 -15.16 -8.68 -17.81
CA GLY A 305 -14.04 -8.46 -16.89
C GLY A 305 -14.13 -7.11 -16.18
N VAL A 306 -12.98 -6.57 -15.85
CA VAL A 306 -12.84 -5.27 -15.23
C VAL A 306 -12.14 -4.31 -16.17
N PHE A 307 -12.74 -3.13 -16.36
CA PHE A 307 -12.12 -1.96 -16.97
C PHE A 307 -11.72 -1.00 -15.85
N TYR A 308 -10.44 -0.71 -15.69
CA TYR A 308 -9.93 0.16 -14.65
C TYR A 308 -9.06 1.27 -15.25
N VAL A 309 -9.41 2.51 -15.00
CA VAL A 309 -8.66 3.67 -15.47
C VAL A 309 -8.36 4.65 -14.34
N ASN A 310 -7.13 5.19 -14.35
CA ASN A 310 -6.67 6.26 -13.47
C ASN A 310 -6.24 7.46 -14.34
N PRO A 311 -7.18 8.25 -14.88
CA PRO A 311 -6.87 9.39 -15.71
C PRO A 311 -6.25 10.51 -14.89
N GLU A 312 -5.59 11.46 -15.56
CA GLU A 312 -5.20 12.72 -14.96
C GLU A 312 -6.45 13.46 -14.45
N TYR A 313 -6.36 14.10 -13.29
CA TYR A 313 -7.49 14.84 -12.69
C TYR A 313 -7.19 16.32 -12.43
N GLY A 314 -6.12 16.86 -13.07
CA GLY A 314 -5.81 18.28 -13.15
C GLY A 314 -5.49 18.90 -11.79
N GLU A 315 -4.21 18.96 -11.44
CA GLU A 315 -3.73 19.69 -10.25
C GLU A 315 -3.47 21.17 -10.54
N ARG A 316 -3.46 21.58 -11.83
CA ARG A 316 -3.14 22.94 -12.27
C ARG A 316 -4.34 23.64 -12.90
N LEU A 317 -4.48 24.95 -12.59
CA LEU A 317 -5.46 25.83 -13.23
C LEU A 317 -5.27 25.83 -14.77
N GLY A 318 -6.36 25.59 -15.52
CA GLY A 318 -6.37 25.52 -17.00
C GLY A 318 -6.21 24.12 -17.60
N GLU A 319 -5.87 23.10 -16.81
CA GLU A 319 -5.84 21.70 -17.27
C GLU A 319 -7.24 21.06 -17.23
N VAL A 320 -8.10 21.50 -16.32
CA VAL A 320 -9.43 20.92 -16.09
C VAL A 320 -10.30 20.93 -17.35
N ASP A 321 -10.34 22.05 -18.08
CA ASP A 321 -11.18 22.18 -19.29
C ASP A 321 -10.76 21.18 -20.39
N LYS A 322 -9.46 20.90 -20.52
CA LYS A 322 -8.95 19.89 -21.47
C LYS A 322 -9.33 18.48 -21.06
N LEU A 323 -9.40 18.21 -19.75
CA LEU A 323 -9.72 16.90 -19.21
C LEU A 323 -11.22 16.59 -19.27
N GLU A 324 -12.10 17.58 -19.34
CA GLU A 324 -13.55 17.35 -19.48
C GLU A 324 -13.87 16.47 -20.72
N GLY A 325 -13.25 16.77 -21.84
CA GLY A 325 -13.37 15.96 -23.06
C GLY A 325 -12.86 14.54 -22.87
N THR A 326 -11.76 14.37 -22.16
CA THR A 326 -11.19 13.04 -21.86
C THR A 326 -12.15 12.21 -21.01
N TYR A 327 -12.72 12.79 -19.96
CA TYR A 327 -13.67 12.07 -19.07
C TYR A 327 -14.97 11.73 -19.80
N SER A 328 -15.47 12.60 -20.70
CA SER A 328 -16.61 12.29 -21.55
C SER A 328 -16.31 11.11 -22.48
N ARG A 329 -15.16 11.11 -23.15
CA ARG A 329 -14.71 10.00 -24.01
C ARG A 329 -14.57 8.68 -23.25
N ILE A 330 -14.09 8.71 -21.97
CA ILE A 330 -14.03 7.52 -21.12
C ILE A 330 -15.43 6.96 -20.90
N GLY A 331 -16.40 7.82 -20.60
CA GLY A 331 -17.79 7.41 -20.43
C GLY A 331 -18.40 6.80 -21.70
N ASP A 332 -18.15 7.38 -22.85
CA ASP A 332 -18.65 6.87 -24.14
C ASP A 332 -17.99 5.55 -24.51
N PHE A 333 -16.68 5.42 -24.26
CA PHE A 333 -15.96 4.15 -24.46
C PHE A 333 -16.53 3.03 -23.58
N MET A 334 -16.76 3.30 -22.29
CA MET A 334 -17.36 2.34 -21.38
C MET A 334 -18.75 1.89 -21.85
N LYS A 335 -19.60 2.81 -22.32
CA LYS A 335 -20.95 2.50 -22.83
C LYS A 335 -20.91 1.67 -24.10
N GLN A 336 -20.00 1.96 -25.02
CA GLN A 336 -19.98 1.39 -26.36
C GLN A 336 -19.20 0.08 -26.46
N LYS A 337 -18.11 -0.05 -25.66
CA LYS A 337 -17.15 -1.15 -25.81
C LYS A 337 -17.14 -2.14 -24.62
N CYS A 338 -17.52 -1.69 -23.40
CA CYS A 338 -17.36 -2.48 -22.20
C CYS A 338 -18.69 -3.08 -21.69
N GLY A 339 -19.63 -3.42 -22.60
CA GLY A 339 -20.89 -4.07 -22.20
C GLY A 339 -20.65 -5.37 -21.44
N GLY A 340 -21.26 -5.51 -20.23
CA GLY A 340 -21.08 -6.64 -19.32
C GLY A 340 -19.92 -6.52 -18.35
N TYR A 341 -19.04 -5.54 -18.52
CA TYR A 341 -17.91 -5.30 -17.62
C TYR A 341 -18.31 -4.50 -16.38
N PHE A 342 -17.47 -4.57 -15.33
CA PHE A 342 -17.43 -3.56 -14.29
C PHE A 342 -16.40 -2.50 -14.68
N GLY A 343 -16.84 -1.24 -14.79
CA GLY A 343 -15.96 -0.09 -15.06
C GLY A 343 -15.53 0.58 -13.74
N TYR A 344 -14.27 0.92 -13.63
CA TYR A 344 -13.73 1.65 -12.48
C TYR A 344 -12.95 2.88 -12.96
N VAL A 345 -13.25 4.02 -12.36
CA VAL A 345 -12.51 5.27 -12.57
C VAL A 345 -11.98 5.76 -11.24
N PHE A 346 -10.67 5.81 -11.08
CA PHE A 346 -10.02 6.41 -9.92
C PHE A 346 -9.75 7.88 -10.20
N THR A 347 -10.25 8.78 -9.37
CA THR A 347 -10.09 10.22 -9.59
C THR A 347 -10.10 11.02 -8.30
N GLY A 348 -9.30 12.08 -8.23
CA GLY A 348 -9.34 13.13 -7.21
C GLY A 348 -10.25 14.31 -7.58
N ASN A 349 -10.91 14.29 -8.75
CA ASN A 349 -11.75 15.40 -9.23
C ASN A 349 -13.19 14.92 -9.53
N LEU A 350 -14.10 15.22 -8.59
CA LEU A 350 -15.50 14.81 -8.71
C LEU A 350 -16.30 15.61 -9.75
N ASP A 351 -15.85 16.79 -10.15
CA ASP A 351 -16.51 17.57 -11.20
C ASP A 351 -16.18 16.99 -12.58
N LEU A 352 -14.93 16.59 -12.81
CA LEU A 352 -14.56 15.82 -13.98
C LEU A 352 -15.30 14.47 -14.01
N ALA A 353 -15.47 13.80 -12.89
CA ALA A 353 -16.21 12.55 -12.81
C ALA A 353 -17.66 12.66 -13.31
N LYS A 354 -18.33 13.82 -13.15
CA LYS A 354 -19.67 14.06 -13.68
C LYS A 354 -19.72 14.04 -15.22
N LYS A 355 -18.60 14.37 -15.88
CA LYS A 355 -18.48 14.39 -17.35
C LYS A 355 -18.48 12.98 -17.97
N ILE A 356 -18.23 11.93 -17.19
CA ILE A 356 -18.36 10.53 -17.63
C ILE A 356 -19.78 10.22 -18.12
N GLY A 357 -20.79 10.92 -17.62
CA GLY A 357 -22.17 10.77 -18.08
C GLY A 357 -22.79 9.39 -17.79
N LEU A 358 -22.24 8.68 -16.77
CA LEU A 358 -22.77 7.45 -16.20
C LEU A 358 -23.04 7.64 -14.71
N LYS A 359 -24.02 6.92 -14.17
CA LYS A 359 -24.31 6.91 -12.73
C LYS A 359 -23.44 5.86 -12.04
N ALA A 360 -22.52 6.29 -11.17
CA ALA A 360 -21.74 5.37 -10.38
C ALA A 360 -22.62 4.58 -9.40
N LYS A 361 -22.42 3.26 -9.34
CA LYS A 361 -23.10 2.33 -8.42
C LYS A 361 -22.52 2.46 -7.00
N ARG A 362 -21.20 2.57 -6.90
CA ARG A 362 -20.46 2.81 -5.64
C ARG A 362 -19.45 3.93 -5.83
N ARG A 363 -19.12 4.61 -4.74
CA ARG A 363 -18.09 5.63 -4.64
C ARG A 363 -17.23 5.31 -3.42
N ILE A 364 -16.09 4.67 -3.65
CA ILE A 364 -15.23 4.18 -2.58
C ILE A 364 -14.15 5.22 -2.32
N GLU A 365 -14.00 5.60 -1.05
CA GLU A 365 -13.08 6.66 -0.63
C GLU A 365 -11.64 6.15 -0.52
N PHE A 366 -10.71 6.92 -1.09
CA PHE A 366 -9.28 6.74 -0.97
C PHE A 366 -8.57 8.09 -0.85
N TYR A 367 -7.29 8.06 -0.52
CA TYR A 367 -6.43 9.25 -0.49
C TYR A 367 -5.14 8.99 -1.24
N THR A 368 -4.75 9.94 -2.10
CA THR A 368 -3.42 10.00 -2.70
C THR A 368 -2.68 11.16 -2.02
N SER A 369 -1.79 10.86 -1.08
CA SER A 369 -1.22 11.85 -0.18
C SER A 369 -2.33 12.64 0.56
N THR A 370 -2.49 13.92 0.27
CA THR A 370 -3.53 14.79 0.85
C THR A 370 -4.79 14.90 -0.01
N ILE A 371 -4.78 14.37 -1.24
CA ILE A 371 -5.88 14.49 -2.19
C ILE A 371 -6.96 13.47 -1.86
N ASP A 372 -8.19 13.94 -1.69
CA ASP A 372 -9.37 13.10 -1.49
C ASP A 372 -9.80 12.51 -2.83
N CYS A 373 -9.61 11.20 -2.99
CA CYS A 373 -9.89 10.46 -4.21
C CYS A 373 -11.09 9.54 -4.04
N ARG A 374 -11.67 9.16 -5.17
CA ARG A 374 -12.73 8.16 -5.25
C ARG A 374 -12.41 7.12 -6.32
N LEU A 375 -12.66 5.87 -5.97
CA LEU A 375 -12.83 4.81 -6.96
C LEU A 375 -14.32 4.70 -7.26
N LEU A 376 -14.69 5.10 -8.48
CA LEU A 376 -16.07 5.10 -8.94
C LEU A 376 -16.35 3.78 -9.66
N GLU A 377 -17.34 3.03 -9.22
CA GLU A 377 -17.76 1.77 -9.83
C GLU A 377 -18.97 1.97 -10.72
N TYR A 378 -18.89 1.41 -11.92
CA TYR A 378 -19.95 1.40 -12.92
C TYR A 378 -20.26 -0.03 -13.34
N GLU A 379 -21.52 -0.44 -13.30
CA GLU A 379 -21.99 -1.69 -13.87
C GLU A 379 -22.45 -1.41 -15.31
N LEU A 380 -21.73 -1.99 -16.26
CA LEU A 380 -21.90 -1.67 -17.69
C LEU A 380 -22.75 -2.76 -18.34
N TYR A 381 -23.96 -2.37 -18.76
CA TYR A 381 -24.93 -3.33 -19.36
C TYR A 381 -24.74 -3.41 -20.86
N SER A 382 -24.94 -4.60 -21.42
CA SER A 382 -25.11 -4.80 -22.86
C SER A 382 -26.53 -4.40 -23.24
N GLY A 383 -26.70 -3.24 -23.91
CA GLY A 383 -27.98 -2.73 -24.36
C GLY A 383 -28.51 -1.52 -23.57
N SER A 384 -29.61 -0.90 -24.06
CA SER A 384 -30.25 0.26 -23.43
C SER A 384 -31.21 -0.18 -22.32
N ARG A 385 -31.11 0.41 -21.12
CA ARG A 385 -32.12 0.32 -20.04
C ARG A 385 -33.35 1.23 -20.25
N ALA A 386 -33.46 1.92 -21.40
CA ALA A 386 -34.64 2.69 -21.69
C ALA A 386 -35.83 1.72 -21.80
N ALA A 387 -36.74 1.76 -20.82
CA ALA A 387 -38.03 1.10 -20.95
C ALA A 387 -38.66 1.55 -22.28
N PRO A 388 -39.32 0.65 -23.03
CA PRO A 388 -40.08 1.05 -24.21
C PRO A 388 -41.03 2.16 -23.79
N LYS A 389 -40.98 3.31 -24.46
CA LYS A 389 -42.03 4.31 -24.31
C LYS A 389 -43.31 3.63 -24.74
N GLU A 390 -44.26 3.43 -23.82
CA GLU A 390 -45.63 3.09 -24.20
C GLU A 390 -46.13 4.13 -25.18
N ILE A 391 -46.32 3.69 -26.40
CA ILE A 391 -47.04 4.46 -27.39
C ILE A 391 -48.47 4.50 -26.91
N LYS A 392 -48.90 5.58 -26.28
CA LYS A 392 -50.31 5.85 -26.04
C LYS A 392 -50.92 6.04 -27.44
N GLU A 393 -51.61 5.02 -27.92
CA GLU A 393 -52.57 5.19 -29.02
C GLU A 393 -53.65 6.13 -28.48
N GLU A 394 -53.74 7.31 -29.08
CA GLU A 394 -54.87 8.20 -28.94
C GLU A 394 -56.05 7.58 -29.71
N GLN A 395 -57.11 7.25 -28.96
CA GLN A 395 -58.45 6.98 -29.48
C GLN A 395 -59.27 8.26 -29.46
#